data_620872f4eb008abbaf279dbfa4172f01
#
_entry.id   620872f4eb008abbaf279dbfa4172f01
#
_cell.length_a   1.000
_cell.length_b   1.000
_cell.length_c   1.000
_cell.angle_alpha   90.00
_cell.angle_beta   90.00
_cell.angle_gamma   90.00
#
_symmetry.space_group_name_H-M   'P 1'
#
loop_
_entity.id
_entity.type
_entity.pdbx_description
1 polymer ?
#
loop_
_entity_poly.entity_id
_entity_poly.type
_entity_poly.pdbx_seq_one_letter_code
_entity_poly.pdbx_strand_id
1 'polypeptide(L)'
;MKSSTGEYYPALDHIRGLAAFLVFTFHFLHASPDGPVAYGFVPALPLFSILDEGHTGVSLFMALSGYLFAKLLDGKQVRYLPFFANRALRLLPLLFAVICIEACRRYLAGEDLGTYFTDVGKGVVFPTLPNGGWSVTVEAHFYLLLPFLLMASRRFQFAPLLFIAAAILLRLALYVQFGEVQWAAYWTIIGHADQFLAGILAFHVRACAKGRHWLALAVLASFSGFFWWFDAAGGFYHLGPRSAPPWIWVILPTLEAAAYALGIAYYDTTFAKERTSLPFRIMEKAGSYSYSIYLLHLFFVHELAAFIDDNIMDVSNFYVACLWSMACFVATIPVGYLSYSCIEAPFLRLRLRYVVPAAADPIPVRARPAAAVSQPG
;
A
#
# COMPACT_ATOMS: atom_id res chain seq x y z
N MET A 1 -1.35 -8.15 13.81
CA MET A 1 -2.09 -7.08 14.54
C MET A 1 -3.59 -7.42 14.53
N LYS A 2 -4.29 -7.41 15.69
CA LYS A 2 -5.75 -7.65 15.72
C LYS A 2 -6.49 -6.54 14.99
N SER A 3 -7.48 -6.90 14.17
CA SER A 3 -8.37 -5.95 13.50
C SER A 3 -9.26 -5.22 14.52
N SER A 4 -9.97 -4.17 14.10
CA SER A 4 -10.98 -3.50 14.92
C SER A 4 -12.19 -4.40 15.26
N THR A 5 -12.31 -5.54 14.58
CA THR A 5 -13.30 -6.60 14.85
C THR A 5 -12.77 -7.68 15.80
N GLY A 6 -11.49 -7.59 16.21
CA GLY A 6 -10.81 -8.61 17.03
C GLY A 6 -10.22 -9.77 16.21
N GLU A 7 -10.50 -9.85 14.93
CA GLU A 7 -9.97 -10.88 14.03
C GLU A 7 -8.50 -10.62 13.68
N TYR A 8 -7.76 -11.70 13.47
CA TYR A 8 -6.35 -11.66 13.12
C TYR A 8 -6.11 -12.36 11.78
N TYR A 9 -5.33 -11.72 10.89
CA TYR A 9 -5.08 -12.17 9.54
C TYR A 9 -3.57 -12.27 9.24
N PRO A 10 -2.88 -13.38 9.65
CA PRO A 10 -1.43 -13.52 9.50
C PRO A 10 -0.98 -13.38 8.04
N ALA A 11 -1.73 -13.95 7.10
CA ALA A 11 -1.42 -13.87 5.67
C ALA A 11 -1.33 -12.43 5.17
N LEU A 12 -2.20 -11.53 5.67
CA LEU A 12 -2.17 -10.11 5.27
C LEU A 12 -1.01 -9.36 5.95
N ASP A 13 -0.58 -9.79 7.14
CA ASP A 13 0.63 -9.23 7.76
C ASP A 13 1.90 -9.69 7.02
N HIS A 14 1.95 -10.91 6.46
CA HIS A 14 3.05 -11.31 5.57
C HIS A 14 3.15 -10.40 4.34
N ILE A 15 2.01 -10.07 3.72
CA ILE A 15 1.96 -9.19 2.55
C ILE A 15 2.41 -7.77 2.91
N ARG A 16 2.02 -7.25 4.09
CA ARG A 16 2.52 -5.96 4.58
C ARG A 16 4.03 -5.96 4.79
N GLY A 17 4.56 -7.06 5.34
CA GLY A 17 6.00 -7.23 5.51
C GLY A 17 6.73 -7.21 4.18
N LEU A 18 6.19 -7.91 3.17
CA LEU A 18 6.74 -7.90 1.81
C LEU A 18 6.71 -6.49 1.21
N ALA A 19 5.59 -5.78 1.33
CA ALA A 19 5.48 -4.42 0.81
C ALA A 19 6.49 -3.47 1.46
N ALA A 20 6.66 -3.55 2.79
CA ALA A 20 7.67 -2.76 3.50
C ALA A 20 9.10 -3.15 3.08
N PHE A 21 9.36 -4.44 2.85
CA PHE A 21 10.65 -4.93 2.38
C PHE A 21 10.99 -4.40 0.98
N LEU A 22 10.04 -4.42 0.04
CA LEU A 22 10.24 -3.87 -1.31
C LEU A 22 10.65 -2.39 -1.26
N VAL A 23 9.88 -1.58 -0.51
CA VAL A 23 10.18 -0.14 -0.38
C VAL A 23 11.52 0.11 0.32
N PHE A 24 11.82 -0.63 1.37
CA PHE A 24 13.10 -0.54 2.06
C PHE A 24 14.27 -0.87 1.13
N THR A 25 14.15 -1.99 0.38
CA THR A 25 15.18 -2.43 -0.58
C THR A 25 15.41 -1.41 -1.66
N PHE A 26 14.34 -0.84 -2.24
CA PHE A 26 14.45 0.23 -3.23
C PHE A 26 15.29 1.41 -2.74
N HIS A 27 15.04 1.91 -1.53
CA HIS A 27 15.79 3.02 -0.99
C HIS A 27 17.21 2.63 -0.52
N PHE A 28 17.42 1.36 -0.17
CA PHE A 28 18.75 0.85 0.13
C PHE A 28 19.63 0.74 -1.12
N LEU A 29 19.08 0.21 -2.21
CA LEU A 29 19.79 0.06 -3.48
C LEU A 29 20.10 1.41 -4.11
N HIS A 30 19.15 2.32 -4.09
CA HIS A 30 19.18 3.62 -4.77
C HIS A 30 19.36 4.79 -3.79
N ALA A 31 20.33 4.67 -2.89
CA ALA A 31 20.67 5.73 -1.94
C ALA A 31 21.19 7.01 -2.62
N SER A 32 21.87 6.87 -3.76
CA SER A 32 22.32 7.96 -4.64
C SER A 32 22.24 7.53 -6.11
N PRO A 33 22.37 8.46 -7.08
CA PRO A 33 22.36 8.11 -8.51
C PRO A 33 23.40 7.07 -8.92
N ASP A 34 24.54 7.03 -8.23
CA ASP A 34 25.68 6.19 -8.57
C ASP A 34 25.84 4.96 -7.64
N GLY A 35 25.05 4.88 -6.57
CA GLY A 35 25.28 3.75 -5.66
C GLY A 35 24.36 3.65 -4.43
N PRO A 36 24.40 2.50 -3.77
CA PRO A 36 25.21 1.28 -4.05
C PRO A 36 24.94 0.64 -5.41
N VAL A 37 23.73 0.75 -5.94
CA VAL A 37 23.34 0.30 -7.27
C VAL A 37 22.91 1.51 -8.10
N ALA A 38 23.54 1.71 -9.26
CA ALA A 38 23.22 2.83 -10.12
C ALA A 38 21.76 2.78 -10.60
N TYR A 39 21.09 3.92 -10.73
CA TYR A 39 19.70 4.04 -11.16
C TYR A 39 19.37 3.41 -12.53
N GLY A 40 20.35 3.25 -13.39
CA GLY A 40 20.18 2.62 -14.70
C GLY A 40 20.61 1.15 -14.75
N PHE A 41 20.80 0.50 -13.60
CA PHE A 41 21.11 -0.91 -13.52
C PHE A 41 19.89 -1.75 -13.92
N VAL A 42 20.13 -2.89 -14.55
CA VAL A 42 19.09 -3.86 -14.91
C VAL A 42 19.52 -5.25 -14.45
N PRO A 43 18.77 -5.90 -13.56
CA PRO A 43 19.09 -7.24 -13.10
C PRO A 43 19.09 -8.26 -14.23
N ALA A 44 20.02 -9.23 -14.21
CA ALA A 44 20.06 -10.30 -15.18
C ALA A 44 18.84 -11.22 -15.13
N LEU A 45 18.25 -11.39 -13.95
CA LEU A 45 17.07 -12.22 -13.73
C LEU A 45 15.81 -11.38 -13.57
N PRO A 46 14.78 -11.52 -14.41
CA PRO A 46 13.56 -10.72 -14.39
C PRO A 46 12.86 -10.61 -13.03
N LEU A 47 12.91 -11.68 -12.23
CA LEU A 47 12.28 -11.70 -10.90
C LEU A 47 12.85 -10.63 -9.96
N PHE A 48 14.14 -10.29 -10.13
CA PHE A 48 14.82 -9.33 -9.28
C PHE A 48 14.51 -7.88 -9.64
N SER A 49 13.97 -7.61 -10.84
CA SER A 49 13.54 -6.25 -11.19
C SER A 49 12.40 -5.72 -10.30
N ILE A 50 11.62 -6.63 -9.66
CA ILE A 50 10.65 -6.21 -8.63
C ILE A 50 11.36 -5.68 -7.37
N LEU A 51 12.58 -6.13 -7.06
CA LEU A 51 13.38 -5.60 -5.95
C LEU A 51 14.06 -4.29 -6.36
N ASP A 52 14.58 -4.21 -7.57
CA ASP A 52 15.19 -3.00 -8.12
C ASP A 52 14.16 -1.86 -8.19
N GLU A 53 12.97 -2.15 -8.72
CA GLU A 53 11.82 -1.25 -8.78
C GLU A 53 10.89 -1.39 -7.53
N GLY A 54 11.49 -1.57 -6.36
CA GLY A 54 10.78 -1.84 -5.11
C GLY A 54 9.86 -0.71 -4.63
N HIS A 55 9.87 0.47 -5.29
CA HIS A 55 8.88 1.53 -5.11
C HIS A 55 7.44 1.03 -5.29
N THR A 56 7.25 -0.02 -6.12
CA THR A 56 5.98 -0.71 -6.34
C THR A 56 5.38 -1.33 -5.06
N GLY A 57 6.16 -1.48 -3.98
CA GLY A 57 5.68 -1.89 -2.66
C GLY A 57 4.61 -0.95 -2.09
N VAL A 58 4.62 0.35 -2.46
CA VAL A 58 3.54 1.29 -2.09
C VAL A 58 2.22 0.87 -2.75
N SER A 59 2.24 0.49 -4.02
CA SER A 59 1.09 -0.03 -4.76
C SER A 59 0.52 -1.30 -4.12
N LEU A 60 1.39 -2.18 -3.62
CA LEU A 60 1.00 -3.37 -2.85
C LEU A 60 0.30 -2.99 -1.54
N PHE A 61 0.77 -1.97 -0.80
CA PHE A 61 0.08 -1.46 0.39
C PHE A 61 -1.31 -0.91 0.07
N MET A 62 -1.47 -0.17 -1.04
CA MET A 62 -2.74 0.42 -1.44
C MET A 62 -3.76 -0.66 -1.84
N ALA A 63 -3.35 -1.64 -2.65
CA ALA A 63 -4.18 -2.78 -3.03
C ALA A 63 -4.58 -3.61 -1.80
N LEU A 64 -3.65 -3.85 -0.87
CA LEU A 64 -3.92 -4.56 0.37
C LEU A 64 -4.90 -3.79 1.27
N SER A 65 -4.80 -2.47 1.34
CA SER A 65 -5.74 -1.64 2.09
C SER A 65 -7.15 -1.80 1.52
N GLY A 66 -7.34 -1.73 0.20
CA GLY A 66 -8.61 -1.97 -0.45
C GLY A 66 -9.18 -3.36 -0.17
N TYR A 67 -8.35 -4.40 -0.29
CA TYR A 67 -8.73 -5.79 -0.01
C TYR A 67 -9.17 -5.98 1.44
N LEU A 68 -8.40 -5.44 2.39
CA LEU A 68 -8.71 -5.53 3.81
C LEU A 68 -10.01 -4.81 4.16
N PHE A 69 -10.27 -3.65 3.55
CA PHE A 69 -11.54 -2.94 3.72
C PHE A 69 -12.72 -3.80 3.28
N ALA A 70 -12.66 -4.37 2.07
CA ALA A 70 -13.71 -5.24 1.58
C ALA A 70 -13.91 -6.45 2.54
N LYS A 71 -12.82 -7.05 3.03
CA LYS A 71 -12.85 -8.17 3.96
C LYS A 71 -13.47 -7.82 5.32
N LEU A 72 -13.16 -6.64 5.87
CA LEU A 72 -13.71 -6.18 7.16
C LEU A 72 -15.19 -5.80 7.07
N LEU A 73 -15.64 -5.33 5.90
CA LEU A 73 -16.98 -4.80 5.67
C LEU A 73 -17.93 -5.81 5.05
N ASP A 74 -17.46 -7.04 4.77
CA ASP A 74 -18.28 -8.09 4.16
C ASP A 74 -19.53 -8.36 5.02
N GLY A 75 -20.72 -8.07 4.45
CA GLY A 75 -22.00 -8.21 5.14
C GLY A 75 -22.24 -7.26 6.33
N LYS A 76 -21.50 -6.17 6.46
CA LYS A 76 -21.56 -5.24 7.60
C LYS A 76 -21.75 -3.80 7.13
N GLN A 77 -22.17 -2.93 8.06
CA GLN A 77 -22.29 -1.49 7.85
C GLN A 77 -21.16 -0.74 8.56
N VAL A 78 -20.79 0.43 8.03
CA VAL A 78 -19.72 1.29 8.57
C VAL A 78 -20.33 2.52 9.23
N ARG A 79 -19.91 2.78 10.45
CA ARG A 79 -20.09 4.08 11.10
C ARG A 79 -18.90 4.97 10.75
N TYR A 80 -19.08 5.92 9.86
CA TYR A 80 -17.97 6.68 9.25
C TYR A 80 -17.18 7.52 10.25
N LEU A 81 -17.81 8.25 11.19
CA LEU A 81 -17.07 9.06 12.17
C LEU A 81 -16.13 8.22 13.04
N PRO A 82 -16.57 7.11 13.69
CA PRO A 82 -15.65 6.22 14.39
C PRO A 82 -14.60 5.58 13.48
N PHE A 83 -14.93 5.33 12.22
CA PHE A 83 -13.97 4.84 11.22
C PHE A 83 -12.84 5.85 11.00
N PHE A 84 -13.17 7.12 10.68
CA PHE A 84 -12.17 8.17 10.50
C PHE A 84 -11.34 8.41 11.75
N ALA A 85 -11.98 8.45 12.93
CA ALA A 85 -11.26 8.56 14.21
C ALA A 85 -10.25 7.42 14.40
N ASN A 86 -10.61 6.18 14.08
CA ASN A 86 -9.70 5.04 14.18
C ASN A 86 -8.55 5.10 13.17
N ARG A 87 -8.76 5.68 11.98
CA ARG A 87 -7.70 5.90 11.00
C ARG A 87 -6.75 7.00 11.47
N ALA A 88 -7.29 8.10 11.97
CA ALA A 88 -6.50 9.15 12.59
C ALA A 88 -5.64 8.62 13.76
N LEU A 89 -6.23 7.87 14.69
CA LEU A 89 -5.51 7.22 15.80
C LEU A 89 -4.41 6.25 15.35
N ARG A 90 -4.53 5.69 14.14
CA ARG A 90 -3.50 4.81 13.59
C ARG A 90 -2.36 5.55 12.91
N LEU A 91 -2.67 6.62 12.16
CA LEU A 91 -1.72 7.24 11.26
C LEU A 91 -1.06 8.48 11.87
N LEU A 92 -1.86 9.35 12.53
CA LEU A 92 -1.37 10.66 12.96
C LEU A 92 -0.32 10.62 14.07
N PRO A 93 -0.35 9.72 15.08
CA PRO A 93 0.63 9.79 16.17
C PRO A 93 2.07 9.60 15.69
N LEU A 94 2.32 8.59 14.84
CA LEU A 94 3.65 8.36 14.31
C LEU A 94 4.04 9.41 13.26
N LEU A 95 3.11 9.80 12.38
CA LEU A 95 3.36 10.87 11.42
C LEU A 95 3.76 12.18 12.12
N PHE A 96 3.09 12.53 13.21
CA PHE A 96 3.44 13.69 14.01
C PHE A 96 4.86 13.57 14.61
N ALA A 97 5.20 12.39 15.14
CA ALA A 97 6.56 12.15 15.65
C ALA A 97 7.61 12.29 14.53
N VAL A 98 7.37 11.76 13.34
CA VAL A 98 8.24 11.91 12.16
C VAL A 98 8.39 13.37 11.77
N ILE A 99 7.31 14.15 11.74
CA ILE A 99 7.35 15.59 11.45
C ILE A 99 8.22 16.31 12.49
N CYS A 100 8.09 15.99 13.78
CA CYS A 100 8.90 16.58 14.84
C CYS A 100 10.38 16.21 14.73
N ILE A 101 10.70 14.94 14.44
CA ILE A 101 12.09 14.46 14.26
C ILE A 101 12.72 15.20 13.07
N GLU A 102 12.02 15.29 11.95
CA GLU A 102 12.53 15.97 10.77
C GLU A 102 12.68 17.48 10.99
N ALA A 103 11.75 18.13 11.70
CA ALA A 103 11.89 19.52 12.11
C ALA A 103 13.13 19.75 12.98
N CYS A 104 13.38 18.85 13.94
CA CYS A 104 14.56 18.92 14.81
C CYS A 104 15.86 18.74 13.98
N ARG A 105 15.90 17.78 13.06
CA ARG A 105 17.04 17.55 12.18
C ARG A 105 17.35 18.78 11.32
N ARG A 106 16.34 19.39 10.71
CA ARG A 106 16.46 20.61 9.90
C ARG A 106 16.90 21.81 10.74
N TYR A 107 16.35 21.97 11.94
CA TYR A 107 16.78 23.02 12.86
C TYR A 107 18.27 22.91 13.21
N LEU A 108 18.74 21.70 13.52
CA LEU A 108 20.14 21.44 13.83
C LEU A 108 21.06 21.63 12.62
N ALA A 109 20.55 21.43 11.41
CA ALA A 109 21.24 21.71 10.15
C ALA A 109 21.21 23.21 9.75
N GLY A 110 20.50 24.08 10.50
CA GLY A 110 20.36 25.50 10.20
C GLY A 110 19.41 25.81 9.03
N GLU A 111 18.53 24.86 8.66
CA GLU A 111 17.56 25.03 7.57
C GLU A 111 16.34 25.87 8.01
N ASP A 112 15.65 26.48 7.04
CA ASP A 112 14.42 27.25 7.29
C ASP A 112 13.24 26.37 7.67
N LEU A 113 12.78 26.51 8.91
CA LEU A 113 11.60 25.81 9.41
C LEU A 113 10.28 26.38 8.89
N GLY A 114 10.25 27.66 8.45
CA GLY A 114 9.03 28.30 7.94
C GLY A 114 8.56 27.61 6.65
N THR A 115 9.47 27.38 5.71
CA THR A 115 9.23 26.65 4.48
C THR A 115 8.82 25.21 4.80
N TYR A 116 9.52 24.53 5.71
CA TYR A 116 9.22 23.18 6.11
C TYR A 116 7.78 23.01 6.64
N PHE A 117 7.37 23.85 7.61
CA PHE A 117 6.02 23.78 8.17
C PHE A 117 4.93 24.21 7.17
N THR A 118 5.26 25.09 6.22
CA THR A 118 4.37 25.42 5.10
C THR A 118 4.11 24.17 4.25
N ASP A 119 5.14 23.39 3.94
CA ASP A 119 5.01 22.15 3.15
C ASP A 119 4.30 21.05 3.94
N VAL A 120 4.54 20.94 5.25
CA VAL A 120 3.75 20.05 6.13
C VAL A 120 2.26 20.43 6.10
N GLY A 121 1.94 21.73 6.16
CA GLY A 121 0.54 22.21 6.06
C GLY A 121 -0.11 21.86 4.72
N LYS A 122 0.62 22.05 3.61
CA LYS A 122 0.18 21.62 2.28
C LYS A 122 0.00 20.09 2.19
N GLY A 123 0.72 19.33 3.00
CA GLY A 123 0.72 17.88 3.03
C GLY A 123 -0.63 17.23 3.34
N VAL A 124 -1.61 18.00 3.82
CA VAL A 124 -3.00 17.55 3.96
C VAL A 124 -3.65 17.29 2.58
N VAL A 125 -3.24 18.05 1.56
CA VAL A 125 -3.82 18.00 0.20
C VAL A 125 -2.81 17.52 -0.84
N PHE A 126 -1.55 17.94 -0.70
CA PHE A 126 -0.48 17.64 -1.65
C PHE A 126 0.51 16.62 -1.06
N PRO A 127 1.25 15.88 -1.86
CA PRO A 127 2.19 14.85 -1.40
C PRO A 127 3.50 15.44 -0.86
N THR A 128 3.43 16.37 0.07
CA THR A 128 4.57 17.14 0.62
C THR A 128 4.99 16.72 2.03
N LEU A 129 4.31 15.72 2.62
CA LEU A 129 4.69 15.21 3.94
C LEU A 129 6.04 14.46 3.90
N PRO A 130 6.89 14.64 4.93
CA PRO A 130 8.23 14.06 4.95
C PRO A 130 8.24 12.54 5.09
N ASN A 131 9.40 11.93 4.78
CA ASN A 131 9.70 10.52 5.03
C ASN A 131 8.64 9.53 4.50
N GLY A 132 8.24 9.68 3.23
CA GLY A 132 7.21 8.82 2.64
C GLY A 132 5.79 9.13 3.14
N GLY A 133 5.61 10.15 4.01
CA GLY A 133 4.30 10.57 4.53
C GLY A 133 3.30 10.99 3.46
N TRP A 134 3.75 11.28 2.24
CA TRP A 134 2.89 11.54 1.09
C TRP A 134 1.86 10.42 0.85
N SER A 135 2.23 9.17 1.11
CA SER A 135 1.32 8.02 0.97
C SER A 135 0.19 8.05 2.00
N VAL A 136 0.43 8.64 3.18
CA VAL A 136 -0.62 8.89 4.19
C VAL A 136 -1.65 9.89 3.68
N THR A 137 -1.21 10.93 2.95
CA THR A 137 -2.12 11.88 2.27
C THR A 137 -3.00 11.16 1.25
N VAL A 138 -2.41 10.29 0.42
CA VAL A 138 -3.14 9.48 -0.56
C VAL A 138 -4.15 8.56 0.14
N GLU A 139 -3.74 7.90 1.22
CA GLU A 139 -4.62 7.03 2.01
C GLU A 139 -5.77 7.82 2.65
N ALA A 140 -5.53 9.02 3.15
CA ALA A 140 -6.57 9.91 3.68
C ALA A 140 -7.57 10.33 2.59
N HIS A 141 -7.11 10.68 1.39
CA HIS A 141 -7.98 10.98 0.25
C HIS A 141 -8.87 9.78 -0.11
N PHE A 142 -8.30 8.57 -0.13
CA PHE A 142 -9.09 7.37 -0.36
C PHE A 142 -10.15 7.16 0.71
N TYR A 143 -9.85 7.37 2.00
CA TYR A 143 -10.84 7.28 3.07
C TYR A 143 -11.98 8.27 2.91
N LEU A 144 -11.70 9.49 2.43
CA LEU A 144 -12.74 10.48 2.12
C LEU A 144 -13.63 10.04 0.95
N LEU A 145 -13.06 9.39 -0.05
CA LEU A 145 -13.80 8.86 -1.21
C LEU A 145 -14.55 7.56 -0.91
N LEU A 146 -14.10 6.78 0.08
CA LEU A 146 -14.63 5.45 0.38
C LEU A 146 -16.16 5.40 0.58
N PRO A 147 -16.82 6.33 1.30
CA PRO A 147 -18.29 6.31 1.42
C PRO A 147 -19.00 6.38 0.08
N PHE A 148 -18.52 7.25 -0.82
CA PHE A 148 -19.09 7.43 -2.17
C PHE A 148 -18.86 6.19 -3.04
N LEU A 149 -17.67 5.60 -2.97
CA LEU A 149 -17.31 4.36 -3.67
C LEU A 149 -18.18 3.19 -3.22
N LEU A 150 -18.40 3.03 -1.92
CA LEU A 150 -19.27 1.99 -1.36
C LEU A 150 -20.75 2.23 -1.74
N MET A 151 -21.21 3.45 -1.70
CA MET A 151 -22.57 3.80 -2.13
C MET A 151 -22.78 3.50 -3.63
N ALA A 152 -21.84 3.89 -4.48
CA ALA A 152 -21.88 3.61 -5.91
C ALA A 152 -21.83 2.10 -6.18
N SER A 153 -20.97 1.35 -5.49
CA SER A 153 -20.86 -0.11 -5.64
C SER A 153 -22.12 -0.86 -5.21
N ARG A 154 -22.86 -0.33 -4.24
CA ARG A 154 -24.18 -0.89 -3.85
C ARG A 154 -25.25 -0.64 -4.93
N ARG A 155 -25.16 0.47 -5.65
CA ARG A 155 -26.12 0.82 -6.72
C ARG A 155 -25.77 0.12 -8.04
N PHE A 156 -24.47 -0.01 -8.36
CA PHE A 156 -23.95 -0.60 -9.59
C PHE A 156 -22.76 -1.51 -9.26
N GLN A 157 -22.92 -2.81 -9.45
CA GLN A 157 -21.86 -3.79 -9.16
C GLN A 157 -20.55 -3.55 -9.94
N PHE A 158 -20.62 -2.89 -11.11
CA PHE A 158 -19.47 -2.55 -11.95
C PHE A 158 -18.90 -1.15 -11.65
N ALA A 159 -19.42 -0.42 -10.65
CA ALA A 159 -18.92 0.91 -10.32
C ALA A 159 -17.40 0.95 -10.08
N PRO A 160 -16.75 0.01 -9.37
CA PRO A 160 -15.29 0.02 -9.21
C PRO A 160 -14.54 -0.03 -10.54
N LEU A 161 -15.01 -0.79 -11.52
CA LEU A 161 -14.40 -0.85 -12.87
C LEU A 161 -14.55 0.47 -13.61
N LEU A 162 -15.69 1.14 -13.47
CA LEU A 162 -15.90 2.47 -14.07
C LEU A 162 -14.99 3.52 -13.44
N PHE A 163 -14.76 3.47 -12.14
CA PHE A 163 -13.81 4.36 -11.47
C PHE A 163 -12.36 4.09 -11.90
N ILE A 164 -11.97 2.82 -12.06
CA ILE A 164 -10.64 2.45 -12.61
C ILE A 164 -10.51 3.00 -14.04
N ALA A 165 -11.52 2.80 -14.90
CA ALA A 165 -11.51 3.34 -16.26
C ALA A 165 -11.42 4.88 -16.25
N ALA A 166 -12.15 5.56 -15.37
CA ALA A 166 -12.08 7.01 -15.22
C ALA A 166 -10.70 7.48 -14.77
N ALA A 167 -10.02 6.75 -13.85
CA ALA A 167 -8.66 7.06 -13.42
C ALA A 167 -7.66 6.92 -14.59
N ILE A 168 -7.78 5.86 -15.40
CA ILE A 168 -6.95 5.68 -16.62
C ILE A 168 -7.20 6.82 -17.61
N LEU A 169 -8.46 7.16 -17.89
CA LEU A 169 -8.80 8.26 -18.80
C LEU A 169 -8.29 9.60 -18.31
N LEU A 170 -8.35 9.85 -17.00
CA LEU A 170 -7.80 11.08 -16.41
C LEU A 170 -6.29 11.14 -16.58
N ARG A 171 -5.55 10.04 -16.31
CA ARG A 171 -4.10 9.98 -16.54
C ARG A 171 -3.76 10.14 -18.02
N LEU A 172 -4.55 9.55 -18.90
CA LEU A 172 -4.38 9.74 -20.34
C LEU A 172 -4.58 11.21 -20.76
N ALA A 173 -5.63 11.87 -20.24
CA ALA A 173 -5.88 13.28 -20.51
C ALA A 173 -4.74 14.17 -20.01
N LEU A 174 -4.22 13.91 -18.80
CA LEU A 174 -3.06 14.62 -18.25
C LEU A 174 -1.81 14.39 -19.12
N TYR A 175 -1.57 13.15 -19.56
CA TYR A 175 -0.45 12.83 -20.44
C TYR A 175 -0.56 13.58 -21.79
N VAL A 176 -1.73 13.58 -22.40
CA VAL A 176 -1.95 14.31 -23.67
C VAL A 176 -1.76 15.81 -23.50
N GLN A 177 -2.17 16.36 -22.35
CA GLN A 177 -2.07 17.80 -22.08
C GLN A 177 -0.65 18.25 -21.73
N PHE A 178 0.10 17.44 -20.95
CA PHE A 178 1.37 17.86 -20.36
C PHE A 178 2.60 17.10 -20.90
N GLY A 179 2.40 16.04 -21.68
CA GLY A 179 3.48 15.17 -22.18
C GLY A 179 4.05 14.19 -21.16
N GLU A 180 3.69 14.36 -19.89
CA GLU A 180 4.11 13.50 -18.79
C GLU A 180 2.99 13.35 -17.74
N VAL A 181 3.02 12.25 -16.98
CA VAL A 181 1.98 11.98 -15.98
C VAL A 181 2.52 11.22 -14.75
N GLN A 182 3.84 10.93 -14.69
CA GLN A 182 4.46 10.17 -13.61
C GLN A 182 4.14 10.76 -12.24
N TRP A 183 4.28 12.08 -12.08
CA TRP A 183 4.02 12.72 -10.78
C TRP A 183 2.58 12.47 -10.30
N ALA A 184 1.58 12.64 -11.17
CA ALA A 184 0.18 12.42 -10.82
C ALA A 184 -0.11 10.93 -10.60
N ALA A 185 0.51 10.05 -11.38
CA ALA A 185 0.32 8.61 -11.33
C ALA A 185 0.97 7.96 -10.10
N TYR A 186 2.09 8.48 -9.62
CA TYR A 186 2.81 7.87 -8.49
C TYR A 186 2.55 8.56 -7.15
N TRP A 187 2.46 9.91 -7.11
CA TRP A 187 2.42 10.66 -5.86
C TRP A 187 1.00 11.03 -5.40
N THR A 188 -0.04 10.77 -6.21
CA THR A 188 -1.39 11.22 -5.89
C THR A 188 -2.43 10.10 -5.94
N ILE A 189 -3.62 10.41 -5.42
CA ILE A 189 -4.78 9.50 -5.47
C ILE A 189 -5.18 9.14 -6.93
N ILE A 190 -4.81 9.95 -7.92
CA ILE A 190 -5.13 9.71 -9.35
C ILE A 190 -4.48 8.42 -9.84
N GLY A 191 -3.29 8.07 -9.33
CA GLY A 191 -2.63 6.81 -9.64
C GLY A 191 -3.02 5.66 -8.72
N HIS A 192 -3.31 5.95 -7.46
CA HIS A 192 -3.53 4.91 -6.46
C HIS A 192 -5.00 4.49 -6.31
N ALA A 193 -5.96 5.23 -6.87
CA ALA A 193 -7.38 4.90 -6.75
C ALA A 193 -7.71 3.51 -7.31
N ASP A 194 -7.14 3.15 -8.47
CA ASP A 194 -7.35 1.83 -9.07
C ASP A 194 -6.72 0.69 -8.26
N GLN A 195 -5.61 0.92 -7.55
CA GLN A 195 -5.00 -0.07 -6.67
C GLN A 195 -5.92 -0.41 -5.48
N PHE A 196 -6.47 0.59 -4.80
CA PHE A 196 -7.48 0.38 -3.76
C PHE A 196 -8.72 -0.34 -4.30
N LEU A 197 -9.23 0.08 -5.45
CA LEU A 197 -10.43 -0.50 -6.06
C LEU A 197 -10.20 -1.93 -6.54
N ALA A 198 -9.04 -2.21 -7.13
CA ALA A 198 -8.66 -3.58 -7.51
C ALA A 198 -8.57 -4.50 -6.30
N GLY A 199 -8.05 -4.02 -5.17
CA GLY A 199 -8.06 -4.75 -3.91
C GLY A 199 -9.48 -5.09 -3.44
N ILE A 200 -10.42 -4.14 -3.51
CA ILE A 200 -11.83 -4.36 -3.19
C ILE A 200 -12.44 -5.43 -4.13
N LEU A 201 -12.22 -5.29 -5.44
CA LEU A 201 -12.72 -6.24 -6.44
C LEU A 201 -12.15 -7.65 -6.22
N ALA A 202 -10.84 -7.75 -5.98
CA ALA A 202 -10.16 -9.03 -5.75
C ALA A 202 -10.73 -9.77 -4.54
N PHE A 203 -11.14 -9.06 -3.49
CA PHE A 203 -11.83 -9.68 -2.37
C PHE A 203 -13.14 -10.34 -2.80
N HIS A 204 -13.94 -9.69 -3.64
CA HIS A 204 -15.21 -10.26 -4.09
C HIS A 204 -15.03 -11.49 -4.98
N VAL A 205 -13.97 -11.52 -5.79
CA VAL A 205 -13.66 -12.65 -6.68
C VAL A 205 -12.59 -13.61 -6.12
N ARG A 206 -12.23 -13.49 -4.85
CA ARG A 206 -11.13 -14.24 -4.22
C ARG A 206 -11.24 -15.76 -4.35
N ALA A 207 -12.48 -16.28 -4.40
CA ALA A 207 -12.70 -17.71 -4.60
C ALA A 207 -12.14 -18.22 -5.94
N CYS A 208 -12.10 -17.35 -6.97
CA CYS A 208 -11.54 -17.68 -8.27
C CYS A 208 -9.99 -17.79 -8.24
N ALA A 209 -9.31 -17.19 -7.26
CA ALA A 209 -7.86 -17.27 -7.15
C ALA A 209 -7.39 -18.46 -6.30
N LYS A 210 -8.26 -19.00 -5.43
CA LYS A 210 -7.91 -20.05 -4.46
C LYS A 210 -7.31 -21.30 -5.13
N GLY A 211 -6.09 -21.67 -4.69
CA GLY A 211 -5.41 -22.88 -5.15
C GLY A 211 -4.97 -22.89 -6.61
N ARG A 212 -5.14 -21.78 -7.34
CA ARG A 212 -4.72 -21.69 -8.76
C ARG A 212 -3.25 -21.30 -8.87
N HIS A 213 -2.36 -22.23 -8.51
CA HIS A 213 -0.91 -21.99 -8.48
C HIS A 213 -0.36 -21.56 -9.84
N TRP A 214 -0.83 -22.16 -10.95
CA TRP A 214 -0.41 -21.81 -12.30
C TRP A 214 -0.78 -20.34 -12.65
N LEU A 215 -1.96 -19.86 -12.22
CA LEU A 215 -2.37 -18.47 -12.44
C LEU A 215 -1.47 -17.52 -11.65
N ALA A 216 -1.17 -17.83 -10.39
CA ALA A 216 -0.25 -17.06 -9.56
C ALA A 216 1.15 -16.99 -10.16
N LEU A 217 1.66 -18.12 -10.69
CA LEU A 217 2.95 -18.17 -11.39
C LEU A 217 2.93 -17.37 -12.69
N ALA A 218 1.85 -17.44 -13.48
CA ALA A 218 1.70 -16.66 -14.70
C ALA A 218 1.67 -15.16 -14.40
N VAL A 219 0.93 -14.73 -13.38
CA VAL A 219 0.89 -13.32 -12.94
C VAL A 219 2.27 -12.87 -12.47
N LEU A 220 2.96 -13.68 -11.64
CA LEU A 220 4.30 -13.35 -11.17
C LEU A 220 5.29 -13.24 -12.34
N ALA A 221 5.29 -14.20 -13.25
CA ALA A 221 6.20 -14.21 -14.41
C ALA A 221 5.93 -13.03 -15.35
N SER A 222 4.66 -12.74 -15.65
CA SER A 222 4.29 -11.58 -16.48
C SER A 222 4.65 -10.24 -15.83
N PHE A 223 4.42 -10.12 -14.53
CA PHE A 223 4.73 -8.93 -13.76
C PHE A 223 6.25 -8.71 -13.65
N SER A 224 7.01 -9.77 -13.36
CA SER A 224 8.48 -9.72 -13.35
C SER A 224 9.06 -9.39 -14.73
N GLY A 225 8.53 -9.97 -15.79
CA GLY A 225 8.93 -9.69 -17.17
C GLY A 225 8.61 -8.25 -17.59
N PHE A 226 7.44 -7.74 -17.16
CA PHE A 226 7.07 -6.34 -17.39
C PHE A 226 8.02 -5.38 -16.64
N PHE A 227 8.31 -5.62 -15.36
CA PHE A 227 9.22 -4.76 -14.59
C PHE A 227 10.66 -4.85 -15.10
N TRP A 228 11.09 -6.02 -15.56
CA TRP A 228 12.39 -6.17 -16.21
C TRP A 228 12.50 -5.34 -17.51
N TRP A 229 11.44 -5.31 -18.31
CA TRP A 229 11.37 -4.44 -19.48
C TRP A 229 11.32 -2.95 -19.07
N PHE A 230 10.53 -2.61 -18.06
CA PHE A 230 10.39 -1.24 -17.54
C PHE A 230 11.72 -0.69 -17.03
N ASP A 231 12.44 -1.49 -16.27
CA ASP A 231 13.76 -1.24 -15.74
C ASP A 231 14.77 -1.06 -16.88
N ALA A 232 14.80 -1.97 -17.87
CA ALA A 232 15.63 -1.83 -19.07
C ALA A 232 15.29 -0.58 -19.93
N ALA A 233 14.08 -0.05 -19.78
CA ALA A 233 13.65 1.20 -20.42
C ALA A 233 13.94 2.44 -19.57
N GLY A 234 14.66 2.33 -18.44
CA GLY A 234 15.10 3.44 -17.57
C GLY A 234 14.39 3.52 -16.22
N GLY A 235 13.42 2.63 -15.94
CA GLY A 235 12.80 2.46 -14.63
C GLY A 235 12.14 3.72 -14.06
N PHE A 236 12.06 3.74 -12.74
CA PHE A 236 11.43 4.84 -12.00
C PHE A 236 12.13 6.18 -12.17
N TYR A 237 13.45 6.20 -12.15
CA TYR A 237 14.23 7.44 -12.14
C TYR A 237 14.47 8.08 -13.51
N HIS A 238 14.18 7.40 -14.61
CA HIS A 238 14.28 7.92 -15.98
C HIS A 238 15.63 8.57 -16.33
N LEU A 239 16.72 8.06 -15.83
CA LEU A 239 18.04 8.62 -16.06
C LEU A 239 18.67 8.07 -17.35
N GLY A 240 18.78 8.92 -18.37
CA GLY A 240 19.52 8.62 -19.59
C GLY A 240 18.68 8.60 -20.89
N PRO A 241 19.33 8.29 -22.04
CA PRO A 241 18.67 8.33 -23.35
C PRO A 241 17.64 7.21 -23.60
N ARG A 242 17.47 6.29 -22.66
CA ARG A 242 16.52 5.19 -22.70
C ARG A 242 15.45 5.31 -21.61
N SER A 243 15.03 6.54 -21.27
CA SER A 243 13.94 6.72 -20.30
C SER A 243 12.71 5.94 -20.70
N ALA A 244 12.05 5.32 -19.72
CA ALA A 244 10.77 4.64 -19.96
C ALA A 244 9.80 5.62 -20.61
N PRO A 245 9.04 5.21 -21.64
CA PRO A 245 8.14 6.12 -22.35
C PRO A 245 7.15 6.73 -21.35
N PRO A 246 6.97 8.06 -21.31
CA PRO A 246 6.12 8.72 -20.31
C PRO A 246 4.67 8.22 -20.31
N TRP A 247 4.17 7.69 -21.44
CA TRP A 247 2.83 7.10 -21.53
C TRP A 247 2.64 5.86 -20.66
N ILE A 248 3.73 5.16 -20.27
CA ILE A 248 3.63 3.95 -19.43
C ILE A 248 2.95 4.25 -18.10
N TRP A 249 3.17 5.44 -17.55
CA TRP A 249 2.55 5.89 -16.30
C TRP A 249 1.03 6.08 -16.37
N VAL A 250 0.45 6.08 -17.57
CA VAL A 250 -1.01 6.04 -17.75
C VAL A 250 -1.58 4.69 -17.29
N ILE A 251 -0.86 3.59 -17.57
CA ILE A 251 -1.34 2.22 -17.34
C ILE A 251 -0.61 1.50 -16.20
N LEU A 252 0.61 1.90 -15.85
CA LEU A 252 1.43 1.24 -14.81
C LEU A 252 0.70 1.05 -13.49
N PRO A 253 0.03 2.07 -12.89
CA PRO A 253 -0.69 1.89 -11.64
C PRO A 253 -1.79 0.81 -11.73
N THR A 254 -2.45 0.69 -12.89
CA THR A 254 -3.48 -0.33 -13.11
C THR A 254 -2.89 -1.74 -13.28
N LEU A 255 -1.73 -1.86 -13.93
CA LEU A 255 -1.01 -3.14 -14.04
C LEU A 255 -0.56 -3.64 -12.66
N GLU A 256 0.03 -2.75 -11.85
CA GLU A 256 0.38 -3.03 -10.46
C GLU A 256 -0.86 -3.44 -9.64
N ALA A 257 -1.94 -2.67 -9.79
CA ALA A 257 -3.22 -2.94 -9.14
C ALA A 257 -3.73 -4.35 -9.43
N ALA A 258 -3.74 -4.75 -10.70
CA ALA A 258 -4.22 -6.07 -11.11
C ALA A 258 -3.33 -7.19 -10.58
N ALA A 259 -2.01 -7.07 -10.74
CA ALA A 259 -1.07 -8.10 -10.31
C ALA A 259 -1.10 -8.30 -8.78
N TYR A 260 -1.02 -7.21 -8.02
CA TYR A 260 -1.02 -7.29 -6.56
C TYR A 260 -2.36 -7.72 -5.98
N ALA A 261 -3.48 -7.23 -6.52
CA ALA A 261 -4.81 -7.61 -6.05
C ALA A 261 -5.07 -9.13 -6.24
N LEU A 262 -4.65 -9.69 -7.39
CA LEU A 262 -4.72 -11.13 -7.65
C LEU A 262 -3.77 -11.92 -6.73
N GLY A 263 -2.54 -11.43 -6.53
CA GLY A 263 -1.56 -12.01 -5.61
C GLY A 263 -2.06 -12.06 -4.17
N ILE A 264 -2.66 -10.96 -3.69
CA ILE A 264 -3.28 -10.86 -2.35
C ILE A 264 -4.40 -11.88 -2.21
N ALA A 265 -5.34 -11.92 -3.17
CA ALA A 265 -6.48 -12.84 -3.14
C ALA A 265 -6.04 -14.30 -3.16
N TYR A 266 -5.04 -14.64 -3.99
CA TYR A 266 -4.44 -15.98 -4.05
C TYR A 266 -3.79 -16.35 -2.71
N TYR A 267 -2.94 -15.47 -2.16
CA TYR A 267 -2.19 -15.76 -0.94
C TYR A 267 -3.11 -15.89 0.27
N ASP A 268 -4.04 -14.95 0.46
CA ASP A 268 -4.99 -14.96 1.58
C ASP A 268 -5.92 -16.19 1.56
N THR A 269 -6.35 -16.65 0.38
CA THR A 269 -7.26 -17.80 0.28
C THR A 269 -6.57 -19.16 0.25
N THR A 270 -5.31 -19.21 -0.19
CA THR A 270 -4.54 -20.46 -0.32
C THR A 270 -3.72 -20.75 0.93
N PHE A 271 -3.19 -19.69 1.59
CA PHE A 271 -2.24 -19.81 2.71
C PHE A 271 -2.73 -19.13 3.99
N ALA A 272 -4.05 -19.09 4.20
CA ALA A 272 -4.66 -18.42 5.36
C ALA A 272 -4.27 -19.01 6.72
N LYS A 273 -3.75 -20.26 6.77
CA LYS A 273 -3.34 -20.91 8.03
C LYS A 273 -2.05 -20.29 8.57
N GLU A 274 -1.97 -20.18 9.90
CA GLU A 274 -0.75 -19.77 10.59
C GLU A 274 0.43 -20.65 10.16
N ARG A 275 1.55 -20.00 9.86
CA ARG A 275 2.80 -20.67 9.52
C ARG A 275 3.80 -20.42 10.63
N THR A 276 4.32 -21.50 11.22
CA THR A 276 5.19 -21.46 12.41
C THR A 276 6.67 -21.36 12.08
N SER A 277 7.07 -21.53 10.82
CA SER A 277 8.50 -21.46 10.47
C SER A 277 9.07 -20.05 10.61
N LEU A 278 10.36 -19.95 10.95
CA LEU A 278 11.03 -18.71 11.26
C LEU A 278 10.85 -17.60 10.20
N PRO A 279 11.00 -17.84 8.89
CA PRO A 279 10.83 -16.79 7.90
C PRO A 279 9.42 -16.16 7.92
N PHE A 280 8.37 -16.98 8.08
CA PHE A 280 6.99 -16.47 8.15
C PHE A 280 6.75 -15.66 9.43
N ARG A 281 7.33 -16.07 10.56
CA ARG A 281 7.25 -15.30 11.82
C ARG A 281 7.96 -13.96 11.71
N ILE A 282 9.12 -13.92 11.05
CA ILE A 282 9.86 -12.66 10.78
C ILE A 282 8.99 -11.75 9.91
N MET A 283 8.46 -12.26 8.80
CA MET A 283 7.62 -11.48 7.87
C MET A 283 6.32 -11.00 8.54
N GLU A 284 5.68 -11.81 9.38
CA GLU A 284 4.52 -11.43 10.16
C GLU A 284 4.83 -10.28 11.14
N LYS A 285 5.99 -10.32 11.81
CA LYS A 285 6.45 -9.25 12.70
C LYS A 285 6.76 -7.97 11.91
N ALA A 286 7.48 -8.10 10.81
CA ALA A 286 7.73 -6.98 9.91
C ALA A 286 6.40 -6.33 9.45
N GLY A 287 5.41 -7.15 9.04
CA GLY A 287 4.11 -6.67 8.64
C GLY A 287 3.31 -6.01 9.77
N SER A 288 3.43 -6.52 11.01
CA SER A 288 2.77 -5.91 12.16
C SER A 288 3.30 -4.50 12.47
N TYR A 289 4.58 -4.25 12.18
CA TYR A 289 5.26 -2.96 12.40
C TYR A 289 5.56 -2.22 11.11
N SER A 290 4.97 -2.65 10.00
CA SER A 290 5.27 -2.13 8.65
C SER A 290 5.08 -0.62 8.53
N TYR A 291 4.10 -0.03 9.22
CA TYR A 291 3.88 1.40 9.21
C TYR A 291 5.02 2.16 9.91
N SER A 292 5.46 1.69 11.08
CA SER A 292 6.65 2.24 11.75
C SER A 292 7.90 2.10 10.89
N ILE A 293 8.14 0.92 10.30
CA ILE A 293 9.30 0.69 9.41
C ILE A 293 9.22 1.63 8.21
N TYR A 294 8.06 1.73 7.57
CA TYR A 294 7.84 2.55 6.38
C TYR A 294 8.10 4.05 6.62
N LEU A 295 7.63 4.62 7.73
CA LEU A 295 7.85 6.05 8.01
C LEU A 295 9.24 6.37 8.56
N LEU A 296 9.92 5.41 9.18
CA LEU A 296 11.21 5.67 9.83
C LEU A 296 12.41 5.33 8.95
N HIS A 297 12.28 4.43 7.96
CA HIS A 297 13.44 3.90 7.25
C HIS A 297 14.27 4.97 6.52
N LEU A 298 13.64 6.02 5.98
CA LEU A 298 14.33 7.09 5.27
C LEU A 298 15.28 7.92 6.16
N PHE A 299 15.13 7.85 7.49
CA PHE A 299 16.08 8.50 8.39
C PHE A 299 17.45 7.82 8.45
N PHE A 300 17.55 6.57 7.99
CA PHE A 300 18.79 5.81 8.16
C PHE A 300 19.13 4.85 7.02
N VAL A 301 18.22 4.57 6.08
CA VAL A 301 18.47 3.53 5.05
C VAL A 301 19.61 3.91 4.12
N HIS A 302 19.68 5.17 3.71
CA HIS A 302 20.74 5.67 2.83
C HIS A 302 22.09 5.68 3.53
N GLU A 303 22.13 6.22 4.75
CA GLU A 303 23.34 6.25 5.58
C GLU A 303 23.85 4.83 5.90
N LEU A 304 22.91 3.89 6.12
CA LEU A 304 23.26 2.50 6.39
C LEU A 304 23.86 1.83 5.14
N ALA A 305 23.29 2.09 3.97
CA ALA A 305 23.83 1.59 2.70
C ALA A 305 25.25 2.12 2.43
N ALA A 306 25.43 3.45 2.56
CA ALA A 306 26.74 4.08 2.41
C ALA A 306 27.75 3.57 3.46
N PHE A 307 27.34 3.45 4.72
CA PHE A 307 28.23 2.93 5.77
C PHE A 307 28.75 1.51 5.48
N ILE A 308 27.89 0.64 4.94
CA ILE A 308 28.28 -0.73 4.58
C ILE A 308 29.25 -0.70 3.40
N ASP A 309 28.96 0.10 2.38
CA ASP A 309 29.80 0.24 1.19
C ASP A 309 31.20 0.76 1.54
N ASP A 310 31.26 1.81 2.36
CA ASP A 310 32.51 2.48 2.71
C ASP A 310 33.37 1.73 3.74
N ASN A 311 32.74 0.97 4.68
CA ASN A 311 33.46 0.48 5.86
C ASN A 311 33.45 -1.04 6.04
N ILE A 312 32.54 -1.77 5.36
CA ILE A 312 32.39 -3.22 5.57
C ILE A 312 32.79 -3.99 4.31
N MET A 313 32.11 -3.71 3.20
CA MET A 313 32.40 -4.33 1.90
C MET A 313 31.72 -3.58 0.76
N ASP A 314 32.33 -3.56 -0.40
CA ASP A 314 31.77 -3.07 -1.65
C ASP A 314 30.43 -3.77 -1.95
N VAL A 315 29.35 -3.01 -2.03
CA VAL A 315 28.00 -3.48 -2.33
C VAL A 315 27.51 -3.00 -3.71
N SER A 316 28.43 -2.60 -4.60
CA SER A 316 28.10 -2.26 -5.99
C SER A 316 27.52 -3.43 -6.80
N ASN A 317 27.72 -4.67 -6.33
CA ASN A 317 27.04 -5.82 -6.90
C ASN A 317 25.59 -5.88 -6.41
N PHE A 318 24.65 -5.76 -7.33
CA PHE A 318 23.21 -5.77 -7.08
C PHE A 318 22.73 -6.90 -6.16
N TYR A 319 23.18 -8.14 -6.41
CA TYR A 319 22.73 -9.29 -5.62
C TYR A 319 23.29 -9.26 -4.21
N VAL A 320 24.51 -8.78 -4.03
CA VAL A 320 25.12 -8.56 -2.72
C VAL A 320 24.38 -7.45 -1.98
N ALA A 321 24.06 -6.35 -2.65
CA ALA A 321 23.27 -5.25 -2.09
C ALA A 321 21.87 -5.73 -1.67
N CYS A 322 21.20 -6.59 -2.45
CA CYS A 322 19.93 -7.19 -2.06
C CYS A 322 20.04 -8.05 -0.79
N LEU A 323 21.12 -8.81 -0.62
CA LEU A 323 21.35 -9.61 0.60
C LEU A 323 21.57 -8.70 1.82
N TRP A 324 22.35 -7.64 1.68
CA TRP A 324 22.54 -6.64 2.73
C TRP A 324 21.25 -5.91 3.06
N SER A 325 20.50 -5.48 2.04
CA SER A 325 19.17 -4.89 2.22
C SER A 325 18.25 -5.79 3.05
N MET A 326 18.22 -7.09 2.77
CA MET A 326 17.42 -8.05 3.53
C MET A 326 17.89 -8.15 4.98
N ALA A 327 19.20 -8.22 5.22
CA ALA A 327 19.77 -8.28 6.58
C ALA A 327 19.43 -6.99 7.37
N CYS A 328 19.60 -5.83 6.74
CA CYS A 328 19.28 -4.53 7.32
C CYS A 328 17.78 -4.38 7.59
N PHE A 329 16.93 -4.81 6.66
CA PHE A 329 15.48 -4.82 6.87
C PHE A 329 15.08 -5.64 8.09
N VAL A 330 15.63 -6.84 8.25
CA VAL A 330 15.38 -7.68 9.45
C VAL A 330 15.87 -6.96 10.71
N ALA A 331 17.03 -6.30 10.66
CA ALA A 331 17.55 -5.50 11.76
C ALA A 331 16.69 -4.28 12.14
N THR A 332 15.86 -3.77 11.22
CA THR A 332 14.92 -2.67 11.52
C THR A 332 13.66 -3.12 12.27
N ILE A 333 13.33 -4.42 12.32
CA ILE A 333 12.12 -4.91 12.99
C ILE A 333 12.07 -4.54 14.48
N PRO A 334 13.15 -4.64 15.27
CA PRO A 334 13.16 -4.15 16.64
C PRO A 334 12.90 -2.65 16.77
N VAL A 335 13.42 -1.83 15.84
CA VAL A 335 13.15 -0.38 15.78
C VAL A 335 11.66 -0.14 15.52
N GLY A 336 11.09 -0.85 14.54
CA GLY A 336 9.66 -0.82 14.25
C GLY A 336 8.81 -1.25 15.45
N TYR A 337 9.24 -2.28 16.20
CA TYR A 337 8.58 -2.70 17.43
C TYR A 337 8.59 -1.63 18.53
N LEU A 338 9.74 -0.99 18.76
CA LEU A 338 9.87 0.08 19.76
C LEU A 338 8.98 1.26 19.39
N SER A 339 9.07 1.74 18.16
CA SER A 339 8.22 2.82 17.64
C SER A 339 6.73 2.49 17.79
N TYR A 340 6.33 1.29 17.33
CA TYR A 340 4.96 0.82 17.47
C TYR A 340 4.49 0.81 18.94
N SER A 341 5.31 0.26 19.83
CA SER A 341 4.94 0.06 21.24
C SER A 341 4.84 1.39 22.01
N CYS A 342 5.74 2.34 21.71
CA CYS A 342 5.83 3.62 22.42
C CYS A 342 4.88 4.68 21.83
N ILE A 343 4.69 4.68 20.50
CA ILE A 343 3.97 5.75 19.80
C ILE A 343 2.60 5.30 19.34
N GLU A 344 2.48 4.17 18.60
CA GLU A 344 1.21 3.76 18.01
C GLU A 344 0.28 3.04 19.01
N ALA A 345 0.80 2.06 19.73
CA ALA A 345 -0.01 1.18 20.57
C ALA A 345 -0.83 1.91 21.64
N PRO A 346 -0.36 2.97 22.31
CA PRO A 346 -1.16 3.74 23.26
C PRO A 346 -2.44 4.30 22.62
N PHE A 347 -2.33 4.91 21.44
CA PHE A 347 -3.47 5.49 20.72
C PHE A 347 -4.40 4.41 20.14
N LEU A 348 -3.86 3.26 19.74
CA LEU A 348 -4.65 2.15 19.23
C LEU A 348 -5.58 1.52 20.29
N ARG A 349 -5.29 1.72 21.59
CA ARG A 349 -6.18 1.30 22.69
C ARG A 349 -7.45 2.14 22.78
N LEU A 350 -7.43 3.37 22.22
CA LEU A 350 -8.57 4.30 22.18
C LEU A 350 -9.54 4.02 21.03
N ARG A 351 -9.33 2.97 20.25
CA ARG A 351 -10.15 2.63 19.08
C ARG A 351 -11.60 2.37 19.44
N LEU A 352 -12.49 2.90 18.59
CA LEU A 352 -13.93 2.75 18.69
C LEU A 352 -14.42 1.61 17.78
N ARG A 353 -15.54 0.98 18.14
CA ARG A 353 -16.22 0.06 17.24
C ARG A 353 -16.93 0.83 16.13
N TYR A 354 -16.55 0.59 14.89
CA TYR A 354 -17.12 1.26 13.72
C TYR A 354 -17.83 0.32 12.74
N VAL A 355 -17.65 -0.99 12.90
CA VAL A 355 -18.32 -2.01 12.10
C VAL A 355 -19.50 -2.54 12.92
N VAL A 356 -20.71 -2.48 12.33
CA VAL A 356 -21.94 -2.99 12.91
C VAL A 356 -22.56 -4.01 11.97
N PRO A 357 -23.28 -5.05 12.47
CA PRO A 357 -24.02 -5.94 11.60
C PRO A 357 -24.97 -5.14 10.69
N ALA A 358 -25.15 -5.56 9.45
CA ALA A 358 -26.20 -5.01 8.63
C ALA A 358 -27.54 -5.27 9.34
N ALA A 359 -28.41 -4.25 9.42
CA ALA A 359 -29.76 -4.47 9.92
C ALA A 359 -30.39 -5.58 9.06
N ALA A 360 -30.93 -6.60 9.71
CA ALA A 360 -31.71 -7.61 8.99
C ALA A 360 -32.80 -6.86 8.21
N ASP A 361 -32.93 -7.14 6.92
CA ASP A 361 -34.06 -6.61 6.15
C ASP A 361 -35.36 -6.90 6.93
N PRO A 362 -36.28 -5.92 7.11
CA PRO A 362 -37.50 -6.16 7.77
C PRO A 362 -38.19 -7.34 7.08
N ILE A 363 -38.39 -8.44 7.81
CA ILE A 363 -39.09 -9.62 7.29
C ILE A 363 -40.38 -9.09 6.65
N PRO A 364 -40.64 -9.32 5.36
CA PRO A 364 -41.85 -8.85 4.74
C PRO A 364 -43.00 -9.44 5.58
N VAL A 365 -43.75 -8.58 6.27
CA VAL A 365 -44.93 -8.97 7.01
C VAL A 365 -45.87 -9.66 6.02
N ARG A 366 -45.91 -10.99 6.05
CA ARG A 366 -46.90 -11.73 5.25
C ARG A 366 -48.26 -11.15 5.60
N ALA A 367 -48.89 -10.51 4.65
CA ALA A 367 -50.27 -10.07 4.78
C ALA A 367 -51.07 -11.26 5.27
N ARG A 368 -51.71 -11.12 6.45
CA ARG A 368 -52.65 -12.13 6.94
C ARG A 368 -53.74 -12.28 5.86
N PRO A 369 -54.05 -13.50 5.43
CA PRO A 369 -55.20 -13.71 4.55
C PRO A 369 -56.41 -13.12 5.22
N ALA A 370 -57.15 -12.28 4.50
CA ALA A 370 -58.40 -11.72 4.96
C ALA A 370 -59.34 -12.88 5.40
N ALA A 371 -59.81 -12.81 6.66
CA ALA A 371 -60.77 -13.76 7.16
C ALA A 371 -62.01 -13.73 6.26
N ALA A 372 -62.41 -14.89 5.73
CA ALA A 372 -63.60 -15.06 4.95
C ALA A 372 -64.82 -14.66 5.84
N VAL A 373 -65.52 -13.63 5.44
CA VAL A 373 -66.79 -13.24 6.05
C VAL A 373 -67.79 -14.30 5.66
N SER A 374 -68.17 -15.14 6.61
CA SER A 374 -69.30 -16.07 6.47
C SER A 374 -70.62 -15.24 6.45
N GLN A 375 -71.30 -15.26 5.31
CA GLN A 375 -72.65 -14.73 5.23
C GLN A 375 -73.61 -15.71 5.99
N PRO A 376 -74.55 -15.21 6.83
CA PRO A 376 -75.57 -16.01 7.37
C PRO A 376 -76.66 -16.21 6.32
N GLY A 377 -77.08 -17.50 6.10
CA GLY A 377 -78.27 -17.90 5.39
C GLY A 377 -79.52 -17.94 6.33
#